data_c756a1e648ce91efd014959351a36bd4
#
_entry.id   c756a1e648ce91efd014959351a36bd4
#
_cell.length_a   1.000
_cell.length_b   1.000
_cell.length_c   1.000
_cell.angle_alpha   90.00
_cell.angle_beta   90.00
_cell.angle_gamma   90.00
#
_symmetry.space_group_name_H-M   'P 1'
#
loop_
_entity.id
_entity.type
_entity.pdbx_description
1 polymer ?
#
loop_
_entity_poly.entity_id
_entity_poly.type
_entity_poly.pdbx_seq_one_letter_code
_entity_poly.pdbx_strand_id
1 'polypeptide(L)'
;MGLKELEWMGSQQNVGGIDGGEGVIGTLSEAMAADDFVLMLKKVFGVECVMANELIRRKISRVALCGGAGDFLLQDAINAGADAFVTGEMHYHQYFGHEQEIQIAVIGHYQSEQFTIELLKEIIERDCPGVKCTMTETNTNPIIYL
;
A
#
# COMPACT_ATOMS: atom_id res chain seq x y z
N MET A 1 -8.03 4.03 1.92
CA MET A 1 -8.69 2.86 1.30
C MET A 1 -9.81 2.30 2.18
N GLY A 2 -9.78 2.44 3.49
CA GLY A 2 -10.83 1.96 4.40
C GLY A 2 -10.98 0.45 4.43
N LEU A 3 -9.85 -0.27 4.36
CA LEU A 3 -9.83 -1.73 4.48
C LEU A 3 -10.31 -2.16 5.88
N LYS A 4 -11.01 -3.28 5.93
CA LYS A 4 -11.49 -3.93 7.16
C LYS A 4 -10.78 -5.26 7.33
N GLU A 5 -10.91 -5.87 8.53
CA GLU A 5 -10.35 -7.19 8.83
C GLU A 5 -8.86 -7.26 8.53
N LEU A 6 -8.11 -6.30 9.08
CA LEU A 6 -6.69 -6.16 8.81
C LEU A 6 -5.88 -7.27 9.49
N GLU A 7 -4.98 -7.89 8.73
CA GLU A 7 -4.02 -8.88 9.19
C GLU A 7 -2.61 -8.43 8.77
N TRP A 8 -1.61 -8.74 9.58
CA TRP A 8 -0.22 -8.49 9.24
C TRP A 8 0.26 -9.48 8.17
N MET A 9 1.16 -9.02 7.32
CA MET A 9 1.78 -9.80 6.25
C MET A 9 3.30 -9.67 6.32
N GLY A 10 4.02 -10.70 5.85
CA GLY A 10 5.47 -10.78 5.94
C GLY A 10 5.97 -11.17 7.34
N SER A 11 7.20 -10.78 7.66
CA SER A 11 7.81 -11.06 8.97
C SER A 11 7.10 -10.28 10.06
N GLN A 12 6.51 -11.02 11.01
CA GLN A 12 5.81 -10.41 12.13
C GLN A 12 6.75 -10.28 13.34
N GLN A 13 6.66 -9.16 14.03
CA GLN A 13 7.44 -8.85 15.21
C GLN A 13 6.53 -8.32 16.31
N ASN A 14 6.88 -8.65 17.57
CA ASN A 14 6.29 -8.04 18.74
C ASN A 14 7.34 -7.20 19.46
N VAL A 15 7.11 -5.90 19.54
CA VAL A 15 8.01 -4.96 20.22
C VAL A 15 7.23 -4.25 21.34
N GLY A 16 7.61 -4.53 22.58
CA GLY A 16 6.96 -3.90 23.73
C GLY A 16 5.47 -4.23 23.88
N GLY A 17 5.03 -5.41 23.41
CA GLY A 17 3.62 -5.82 23.42
C GLY A 17 2.79 -5.33 22.25
N ILE A 18 3.42 -4.69 21.26
CA ILE A 18 2.78 -4.23 20.03
C ILE A 18 3.18 -5.16 18.89
N ASP A 19 2.20 -5.77 18.26
CA ASP A 19 2.41 -6.59 17.07
C ASP A 19 2.52 -5.72 15.83
N GLY A 20 3.42 -6.07 14.92
CA GLY A 20 3.64 -5.42 13.64
C GLY A 20 4.08 -6.39 12.57
N GLY A 21 3.97 -5.98 11.31
CA GLY A 21 4.41 -6.74 10.14
C GLY A 21 4.95 -5.80 9.07
N GLU A 22 5.58 -6.37 8.04
CA GLU A 22 6.16 -5.59 6.93
C GLU A 22 5.08 -5.08 5.97
N GLY A 23 3.96 -5.77 5.90
CA GLY A 23 2.80 -5.38 5.11
C GLY A 23 1.50 -5.69 5.83
N VAL A 24 0.40 -5.32 5.22
CA VAL A 24 -0.95 -5.55 5.73
C VAL A 24 -1.86 -6.05 4.62
N ILE A 25 -2.76 -6.97 4.97
CA ILE A 25 -3.84 -7.42 4.07
C ILE A 25 -5.19 -7.15 4.72
N GLY A 26 -6.18 -6.78 3.94
CA GLY A 26 -7.52 -6.50 4.44
C GLY A 26 -8.56 -6.55 3.33
N THR A 27 -9.81 -6.34 3.69
CA THR A 27 -10.97 -6.47 2.79
C THR A 27 -11.59 -5.10 2.51
N LEU A 28 -11.88 -4.80 1.24
CA LEU A 28 -12.67 -3.65 0.84
C LEU A 28 -14.11 -3.78 1.34
N SER A 29 -14.77 -2.66 1.64
CA SER A 29 -16.18 -2.67 2.04
C SER A 29 -17.10 -3.19 0.94
N GLU A 30 -16.72 -3.00 -0.31
CA GLU A 30 -17.41 -3.50 -1.51
C GLU A 30 -16.39 -3.97 -2.55
N ALA A 31 -16.61 -5.15 -3.12
CA ALA A 31 -15.75 -5.67 -4.18
C ALA A 31 -15.99 -4.88 -5.48
N MET A 32 -14.91 -4.40 -6.10
CA MET A 32 -14.95 -3.56 -7.30
C MET A 32 -14.18 -4.15 -8.48
N ALA A 33 -14.45 -3.67 -9.68
CA ALA A 33 -13.69 -4.04 -10.87
C ALA A 33 -12.27 -3.49 -10.81
N ALA A 34 -11.33 -4.09 -11.54
CA ALA A 34 -9.91 -3.72 -11.48
C ALA A 34 -9.64 -2.28 -11.98
N ASP A 35 -10.37 -1.81 -12.98
CA ASP A 35 -10.30 -0.43 -13.46
C ASP A 35 -10.79 0.58 -12.41
N ASP A 36 -11.92 0.31 -11.74
CA ASP A 36 -12.41 1.12 -10.63
C ASP A 36 -11.42 1.12 -9.45
N PHE A 37 -10.78 -0.02 -9.18
CA PHE A 37 -9.75 -0.15 -8.17
C PHE A 37 -8.54 0.74 -8.48
N VAL A 38 -8.04 0.75 -9.71
CA VAL A 38 -6.95 1.64 -10.14
C VAL A 38 -7.35 3.11 -10.00
N LEU A 39 -8.57 3.47 -10.39
CA LEU A 39 -9.08 4.84 -10.22
C LEU A 39 -9.17 5.24 -8.74
N MET A 40 -9.61 4.32 -7.88
CA MET A 40 -9.64 4.53 -6.43
C MET A 40 -8.23 4.74 -5.87
N LEU A 41 -7.24 3.94 -6.29
CA LEU A 41 -5.84 4.12 -5.89
C LEU A 41 -5.32 5.50 -6.29
N LYS A 42 -5.55 5.93 -7.53
CA LYS A 42 -5.16 7.28 -7.99
C LYS A 42 -5.70 8.37 -7.07
N LYS A 43 -6.96 8.27 -6.70
CA LYS A 43 -7.61 9.25 -5.82
C LYS A 43 -7.07 9.21 -4.40
N VAL A 44 -6.89 8.01 -3.84
CA VAL A 44 -6.46 7.83 -2.43
C VAL A 44 -5.02 8.27 -2.22
N PHE A 45 -4.13 7.96 -3.18
CA PHE A 45 -2.71 8.26 -3.08
C PHE A 45 -2.31 9.57 -3.79
N GLY A 46 -3.24 10.23 -4.46
CA GLY A 46 -2.98 11.49 -5.16
C GLY A 46 -2.01 11.31 -6.33
N VAL A 47 -2.10 10.20 -7.07
CA VAL A 47 -1.19 9.88 -8.18
C VAL A 47 -1.90 9.94 -9.53
N GLU A 48 -1.20 10.41 -10.55
CA GLU A 48 -1.74 10.46 -11.91
C GLU A 48 -1.54 9.15 -12.69
N CYS A 49 -0.56 8.36 -12.29
CA CYS A 49 -0.21 7.10 -12.94
C CYS A 49 -0.07 5.97 -11.92
N VAL A 50 -0.55 4.78 -12.26
CA VAL A 50 -0.33 3.52 -11.56
C VAL A 50 0.25 2.54 -12.56
N MET A 51 1.41 1.95 -12.29
CA MET A 51 1.90 0.83 -13.08
C MET A 51 1.20 -0.44 -12.64
N ALA A 52 0.73 -1.24 -13.58
CA ALA A 52 -0.01 -2.45 -13.29
C ALA A 52 0.32 -3.57 -14.30
N ASN A 53 0.07 -4.82 -13.92
CA ASN A 53 -0.05 -5.93 -14.87
C ASN A 53 -1.41 -5.85 -15.61
N GLU A 54 -1.70 -6.82 -16.49
CA GLU A 54 -3.01 -6.92 -17.13
C GLU A 54 -4.13 -6.90 -16.08
N LEU A 55 -5.16 -6.07 -16.32
CA LEU A 55 -6.27 -5.96 -15.37
C LEU A 55 -6.99 -7.30 -15.21
N ILE A 56 -7.14 -7.75 -13.96
CA ILE A 56 -7.85 -9.01 -13.68
C ILE A 56 -9.34 -8.87 -13.98
N ARG A 57 -9.96 -9.95 -14.43
CA ARG A 57 -11.39 -9.97 -14.86
C ARG A 57 -12.35 -10.16 -13.71
N ARG A 58 -11.88 -10.73 -12.58
CA ARG A 58 -12.70 -10.87 -11.37
C ARG A 58 -12.67 -9.58 -10.55
N LYS A 59 -13.64 -9.43 -9.66
CA LYS A 59 -13.66 -8.30 -8.73
C LYS A 59 -12.55 -8.41 -7.69
N ILE A 60 -12.04 -7.27 -7.29
CA ILE A 60 -11.07 -7.11 -6.21
C ILE A 60 -11.83 -6.85 -4.92
N SER A 61 -11.58 -7.67 -3.92
CA SER A 61 -12.13 -7.54 -2.57
C SER A 61 -11.03 -7.55 -1.51
N ARG A 62 -10.12 -8.54 -1.56
CA ARG A 62 -9.02 -8.71 -0.60
C ARG A 62 -7.76 -8.05 -1.14
N VAL A 63 -7.20 -7.08 -0.41
CA VAL A 63 -6.10 -6.24 -0.86
C VAL A 63 -4.94 -6.32 0.11
N ALA A 64 -3.76 -6.64 -0.42
CA ALA A 64 -2.49 -6.60 0.29
C ALA A 64 -1.76 -5.28 -0.01
N LEU A 65 -1.08 -4.72 0.98
CA LEU A 65 -0.39 -3.44 0.92
C LEU A 65 0.99 -3.54 1.56
N CYS A 66 2.01 -3.00 0.88
CA CYS A 66 3.31 -2.70 1.46
C CYS A 66 3.86 -1.43 0.81
N GLY A 67 4.09 -0.39 1.61
CA GLY A 67 4.70 0.86 1.13
C GLY A 67 6.16 0.69 0.77
N GLY A 68 6.73 1.66 0.07
CA GLY A 68 8.13 1.62 -0.37
C GLY A 68 8.43 0.47 -1.34
N ALA A 69 9.58 -0.17 -1.21
CA ALA A 69 10.02 -1.32 -2.00
C ALA A 69 9.47 -2.63 -1.41
N GLY A 70 8.17 -2.84 -1.52
CA GLY A 70 7.48 -4.00 -0.94
C GLY A 70 7.39 -5.23 -1.84
N ASP A 71 8.04 -5.25 -2.98
CA ASP A 71 7.96 -6.30 -4.01
C ASP A 71 8.28 -7.72 -3.49
N PHE A 72 9.10 -7.85 -2.46
CA PHE A 72 9.43 -9.11 -1.80
C PHE A 72 8.22 -9.79 -1.13
N LEU A 73 7.14 -9.06 -0.86
CA LEU A 73 5.91 -9.59 -0.26
C LEU A 73 4.87 -10.06 -1.29
N LEU A 74 5.16 -9.99 -2.59
CA LEU A 74 4.21 -10.42 -3.61
C LEU A 74 3.75 -11.87 -3.40
N GLN A 75 4.69 -12.79 -3.11
CA GLN A 75 4.35 -14.19 -2.89
C GLN A 75 3.53 -14.39 -1.61
N ASP A 76 3.80 -13.62 -0.55
CA ASP A 76 3.01 -13.67 0.67
C ASP A 76 1.58 -13.16 0.43
N ALA A 77 1.42 -12.11 -0.38
CA ALA A 77 0.10 -11.61 -0.79
C ALA A 77 -0.70 -12.67 -1.56
N ILE A 78 -0.06 -13.37 -2.51
CA ILE A 78 -0.67 -14.47 -3.27
C ILE A 78 -1.07 -15.61 -2.32
N ASN A 79 -0.18 -16.05 -1.46
CA ASN A 79 -0.41 -17.14 -0.50
C ASN A 79 -1.54 -16.80 0.51
N ALA A 80 -1.69 -15.53 0.86
CA ALA A 80 -2.77 -15.04 1.70
C ALA A 80 -4.10 -14.84 0.97
N GLY A 81 -4.14 -15.13 -0.34
CA GLY A 81 -5.35 -15.05 -1.17
C GLY A 81 -5.78 -13.61 -1.48
N ALA A 82 -4.82 -12.69 -1.61
CA ALA A 82 -5.13 -11.34 -2.06
C ALA A 82 -5.59 -11.33 -3.52
N ASP A 83 -6.60 -10.51 -3.83
CA ASP A 83 -7.00 -10.21 -5.21
C ASP A 83 -6.10 -9.13 -5.83
N ALA A 84 -5.55 -8.24 -4.98
CA ALA A 84 -4.64 -7.19 -5.42
C ALA A 84 -3.49 -7.02 -4.42
N PHE A 85 -2.32 -6.66 -4.95
CA PHE A 85 -1.16 -6.23 -4.18
C PHE A 85 -0.75 -4.82 -4.60
N VAL A 86 -0.71 -3.90 -3.63
CA VAL A 86 -0.35 -2.49 -3.83
C VAL A 86 0.98 -2.23 -3.14
N THR A 87 1.94 -1.68 -3.89
CA THR A 87 3.28 -1.35 -3.37
C THR A 87 3.82 -0.07 -4.01
N GLY A 88 4.92 0.46 -3.47
CA GLY A 88 5.60 1.61 -4.05
C GLY A 88 6.53 1.25 -5.21
N GLU A 89 7.13 0.07 -5.20
CA GLU A 89 8.07 -0.40 -6.23
C GLU A 89 7.87 -1.87 -6.55
N MET A 90 8.20 -2.25 -7.79
CA MET A 90 8.14 -3.63 -8.28
C MET A 90 9.16 -3.80 -9.40
N HIS A 91 9.96 -4.84 -9.33
CA HIS A 91 10.90 -5.18 -10.40
C HIS A 91 10.17 -5.71 -11.64
N TYR A 92 10.66 -5.35 -12.83
CA TYR A 92 10.04 -5.70 -14.12
C TYR A 92 9.69 -7.19 -14.24
N HIS A 93 10.60 -8.08 -13.86
CA HIS A 93 10.41 -9.53 -14.01
C HIS A 93 9.34 -10.12 -13.07
N GLN A 94 8.98 -9.42 -11.99
CA GLN A 94 7.96 -9.87 -11.04
C GLN A 94 6.51 -9.68 -11.55
N TYR A 95 6.33 -8.99 -12.68
CA TYR A 95 5.00 -8.87 -13.30
C TYR A 95 4.59 -10.12 -14.08
N PHE A 96 5.56 -10.98 -14.47
CA PHE A 96 5.29 -12.15 -15.29
C PHE A 96 4.77 -13.33 -14.46
N GLY A 97 3.87 -14.11 -15.07
CA GLY A 97 3.34 -15.34 -14.49
C GLY A 97 2.19 -15.13 -13.53
N HIS A 98 1.73 -13.88 -13.35
CA HIS A 98 0.65 -13.52 -12.45
C HIS A 98 -0.60 -13.00 -13.18
N GLU A 99 -0.69 -13.26 -14.48
CA GLU A 99 -1.82 -12.89 -15.32
C GLU A 99 -3.09 -13.54 -14.78
N GLN A 100 -4.10 -12.73 -14.43
CA GLN A 100 -5.36 -13.15 -13.82
C GLN A 100 -5.24 -13.84 -12.43
N GLU A 101 -4.03 -13.97 -11.85
CA GLU A 101 -3.81 -14.49 -10.50
C GLU A 101 -4.01 -13.39 -9.45
N ILE A 102 -3.32 -12.27 -9.61
CA ILE A 102 -3.38 -11.12 -8.70
C ILE A 102 -3.23 -9.82 -9.49
N GLN A 103 -3.95 -8.77 -9.09
CA GLN A 103 -3.74 -7.43 -9.60
C GLN A 103 -2.55 -6.78 -8.91
N ILE A 104 -1.43 -6.64 -9.61
CA ILE A 104 -0.30 -5.83 -9.14
C ILE A 104 -0.60 -4.36 -9.45
N ALA A 105 -0.39 -3.48 -8.47
CA ALA A 105 -0.54 -2.04 -8.63
C ALA A 105 0.61 -1.30 -7.93
N VAL A 106 1.40 -0.56 -8.69
CA VAL A 106 2.57 0.17 -8.20
C VAL A 106 2.30 1.66 -8.30
N ILE A 107 2.31 2.33 -7.15
CA ILE A 107 1.88 3.74 -7.00
C ILE A 107 3.04 4.73 -6.85
N GLY A 108 4.28 4.25 -6.76
CA GLY A 108 5.48 5.03 -6.51
C GLY A 108 5.92 4.99 -5.04
N HIS A 109 7.23 4.95 -4.81
CA HIS A 109 7.82 4.84 -3.47
C HIS A 109 7.38 6.01 -2.59
N TYR A 110 7.72 7.22 -2.99
CA TYR A 110 7.34 8.44 -2.25
C TYR A 110 5.84 8.52 -2.01
N GLN A 111 5.02 8.23 -3.03
CA GLN A 111 3.57 8.34 -2.96
C GLN A 111 2.95 7.33 -1.99
N SER A 112 3.57 6.17 -1.80
CA SER A 112 3.12 5.17 -0.84
C SER A 112 3.43 5.56 0.61
N GLU A 113 4.45 6.39 0.84
CA GLU A 113 4.98 6.75 2.16
C GLU A 113 4.72 8.21 2.57
N GLN A 114 4.24 9.06 1.66
CA GLN A 114 4.07 10.51 1.92
C GLN A 114 3.20 10.84 3.14
N PHE A 115 2.33 9.94 3.55
CA PHE A 115 1.43 10.11 4.70
C PHE A 115 2.10 9.84 6.06
N THR A 116 3.33 9.31 6.06
CA THR A 116 4.08 8.97 7.29
C THR A 116 4.32 10.20 8.16
N ILE A 117 4.52 11.36 7.57
CA ILE A 117 4.74 12.62 8.30
C ILE A 117 3.51 13.02 9.12
N GLU A 118 2.31 12.84 8.59
CA GLU A 118 1.04 13.12 9.29
C GLU A 118 0.85 12.12 10.43
N LEU A 119 1.06 10.83 10.17
CA LEU A 119 0.97 9.77 11.16
C LEU A 119 1.95 9.99 12.33
N LEU A 120 3.20 10.34 12.04
CA LEU A 120 4.20 10.64 13.08
C LEU A 120 3.79 11.84 13.94
N LYS A 121 3.28 12.90 13.31
CA LYS A 121 2.76 14.06 14.03
C LYS A 121 1.64 13.64 14.99
N GLU A 122 0.64 12.90 14.52
CA GLU A 122 -0.48 12.43 15.33
C GLU A 122 -0.02 11.58 16.52
N ILE A 123 0.93 10.65 16.30
CA ILE A 123 1.48 9.80 17.36
C ILE A 123 2.19 10.66 18.41
N ILE A 124 3.08 11.59 18.00
CA ILE A 124 3.85 12.41 18.93
C ILE A 124 2.93 13.33 19.74
N GLU A 125 1.97 14.01 19.11
CA GLU A 125 1.05 14.91 19.81
C GLU A 125 0.12 14.16 20.78
N ARG A 126 -0.26 12.91 20.46
CA ARG A 126 -1.05 12.05 21.32
C ARG A 126 -0.27 11.57 22.55
N ASP A 127 0.96 11.11 22.34
CA ASP A 127 1.73 10.40 23.38
C ASP A 127 2.64 11.33 24.18
N CYS A 128 2.85 12.56 23.73
CA CYS A 128 3.66 13.59 24.40
C CYS A 128 2.83 14.85 24.68
N PRO A 129 2.01 14.87 25.75
CA PRO A 129 1.16 16.02 26.08
C PRO A 129 1.97 17.33 26.20
N GLY A 130 1.52 18.37 25.50
CA GLY A 130 2.16 19.69 25.49
C GLY A 130 3.20 19.90 24.36
N VAL A 131 3.53 18.87 23.61
CA VAL A 131 4.32 19.00 22.38
C VAL A 131 3.39 19.41 21.22
N LYS A 132 3.84 20.40 20.44
CA LYS A 132 3.20 20.81 19.20
C LYS A 132 4.12 20.50 18.03
N CYS A 133 3.66 19.69 17.09
CA CYS A 133 4.41 19.33 15.90
C CYS A 133 4.06 20.25 14.73
N THR A 134 5.07 20.65 13.97
CA THR A 134 4.90 21.34 12.69
C THR A 134 5.43 20.45 11.59
N MET A 135 4.61 20.17 10.58
CA MET A 135 5.05 19.42 9.41
C MET A 135 5.86 20.33 8.47
N THR A 136 6.89 19.78 7.85
CA THR A 136 7.60 20.48 6.78
C THR A 136 6.74 20.60 5.53
N GLU A 137 6.82 21.72 4.83
CA GLU A 137 6.19 21.93 3.52
C GLU A 137 7.12 21.58 2.36
N THR A 138 8.37 21.20 2.66
CA THR A 138 9.37 20.88 1.66
C THR A 138 9.07 19.51 1.05
N ASN A 139 8.77 19.47 -0.25
CA ASN A 139 8.69 18.22 -1.00
C ASN A 139 10.10 17.70 -1.30
N THR A 140 10.40 16.50 -0.80
CA THR A 140 11.70 15.83 -0.99
C THR A 140 11.69 14.77 -2.09
N ASN A 141 10.57 14.61 -2.82
CA ASN A 141 10.50 13.64 -3.91
C ASN A 141 11.42 14.05 -5.06
N PRO A 142 12.47 13.26 -5.38
CA PRO A 142 13.37 13.58 -6.49
C PRO A 142 12.83 13.14 -7.85
N ILE A 143 11.71 12.39 -7.89
CA ILE A 143 11.15 11.81 -9.11
C ILE A 143 10.12 12.79 -9.69
N ILE A 144 10.26 13.07 -10.98
CA ILE A 144 9.33 13.88 -11.76
C ILE A 144 8.64 12.94 -12.76
N TYR A 145 7.32 12.99 -12.78
CA TYR A 145 6.51 12.28 -13.77
C TYR A 145 6.18 13.27 -14.92
N LEU A 146 6.60 12.96 -16.13
CA LEU A 146 6.47 13.80 -17.34
C LEU A 146 5.42 13.22 -18.29
#